data_411725e225aa32df70984534953f687e
#
_entry.id   411725e225aa32df70984534953f687e
#
_cell.length_a   1.000
_cell.length_b   1.000
_cell.length_c   1.000
_cell.angle_alpha   90.00
_cell.angle_beta   90.00
_cell.angle_gamma   90.00
#
_symmetry.space_group_name_H-M   'P 1'
#
loop_
_entity.id
_entity.type
_entity.pdbx_description
1 polymer ?
#
loop_
_entity_poly.entity_id
_entity_poly.type
_entity_poly.pdbx_seq_one_letter_code
_entity_poly.pdbx_strand_id
1 'polypeptide(L)'
;MKAVPAAFLMALGLAIASHSAAAEDLMRGEALLTQACGSCHAVGRGDSPAKDAPAFRTLGQRYPVEALEEALGEGFMSGHPDMPEFKFDADDVGAIIAYLKSIQQH
;
A
#
# COMPACT_ATOMS: atom_id res chain seq x y z
N MET A 1 -57.64 25.01 19.60
CA MET A 1 -56.52 24.98 18.66
C MET A 1 -55.57 23.89 19.07
N LYS A 2 -55.43 22.89 18.22
CA LYS A 2 -54.55 21.76 18.51
C LYS A 2 -53.17 22.06 17.90
N ALA A 3 -52.15 22.12 18.76
CA ALA A 3 -50.77 22.18 18.31
C ALA A 3 -50.44 20.83 17.67
N VAL A 4 -50.10 20.86 16.41
CA VAL A 4 -49.57 19.68 15.73
C VAL A 4 -48.13 19.49 16.22
N PRO A 5 -47.78 18.36 16.86
CA PRO A 5 -46.39 18.11 17.20
C PRO A 5 -45.62 18.00 15.90
N ALA A 6 -44.65 18.85 15.74
CA ALA A 6 -43.68 18.68 14.67
C ALA A 6 -43.03 17.28 14.87
N ALA A 7 -43.32 16.38 13.98
CA ALA A 7 -42.60 15.12 13.94
C ALA A 7 -41.15 15.45 13.60
N PHE A 8 -40.31 15.45 14.60
CA PHE A 8 -38.87 15.46 14.41
C PHE A 8 -38.50 14.10 13.76
N LEU A 9 -38.49 14.09 12.45
CA LEU A 9 -37.82 13.05 11.70
C LEU A 9 -36.33 13.26 11.90
N MET A 10 -35.79 12.67 12.96
CA MET A 10 -34.36 12.46 13.02
C MET A 10 -34.01 11.46 11.92
N ALA A 11 -33.63 12.00 10.77
CA ALA A 11 -32.90 11.20 9.81
C ALA A 11 -31.56 10.87 10.46
N LEU A 12 -31.45 9.68 11.05
CA LEU A 12 -30.18 9.14 11.45
C LEU A 12 -29.43 8.87 10.14
N GLY A 13 -28.66 9.84 9.73
CA GLY A 13 -27.74 9.67 8.60
C GLY A 13 -26.74 8.60 8.99
N LEU A 14 -26.91 7.40 8.46
CA LEU A 14 -25.89 6.38 8.53
C LEU A 14 -24.70 6.91 7.72
N ALA A 15 -23.69 7.43 8.40
CA ALA A 15 -22.43 7.77 7.75
C ALA A 15 -21.78 6.43 7.34
N ILE A 16 -22.06 6.01 6.10
CA ILE A 16 -21.32 4.91 5.50
C ILE A 16 -19.93 5.46 5.20
N ALA A 17 -18.93 5.04 5.96
CA ALA A 17 -17.54 5.31 5.65
C ALA A 17 -17.20 4.58 4.34
N SER A 18 -17.35 5.26 3.21
CA SER A 18 -16.91 4.73 1.93
C SER A 18 -15.40 4.90 1.85
N HIS A 19 -14.67 3.78 1.94
CA HIS A 19 -13.26 3.78 1.59
C HIS A 19 -13.15 4.01 0.08
N SER A 20 -12.33 4.99 -0.33
CA SER A 20 -12.03 5.18 -1.74
C SER A 20 -11.26 3.98 -2.29
N ALA A 21 -11.41 3.67 -3.59
CA ALA A 21 -10.63 2.63 -4.26
C ALA A 21 -9.12 2.86 -4.09
N ALA A 22 -8.68 4.12 -4.08
CA ALA A 22 -7.28 4.48 -3.83
C ALA A 22 -6.81 4.07 -2.43
N ALA A 23 -7.64 4.26 -1.39
CA ALA A 23 -7.30 3.83 -0.04
C ALA A 23 -7.23 2.31 0.09
N GLU A 24 -8.12 1.58 -0.58
CA GLU A 24 -8.08 0.12 -0.64
C GLU A 24 -6.81 -0.39 -1.32
N ASP A 25 -6.37 0.24 -2.42
CA ASP A 25 -5.14 -0.10 -3.11
C ASP A 25 -3.91 0.13 -2.22
N LEU A 26 -3.86 1.22 -1.47
CA LEU A 26 -2.76 1.47 -0.53
C LEU A 26 -2.68 0.39 0.55
N MET A 27 -3.81 0.03 1.14
CA MET A 27 -3.87 -1.00 2.16
C MET A 27 -3.49 -2.37 1.61
N ARG A 28 -3.95 -2.69 0.42
CA ARG A 28 -3.63 -3.94 -0.27
C ARG A 28 -2.15 -4.01 -0.64
N GLY A 29 -1.59 -2.95 -1.17
CA GLY A 29 -0.17 -2.87 -1.51
C GLY A 29 0.72 -3.05 -0.29
N GLU A 30 0.40 -2.40 0.82
CA GLU A 30 1.10 -2.59 2.08
C GLU A 30 1.04 -4.02 2.58
N ALA A 31 -0.14 -4.64 2.54
CA ALA A 31 -0.33 -6.02 2.98
C ALA A 31 0.46 -7.02 2.11
N LEU A 32 0.44 -6.84 0.80
CA LEU A 32 1.21 -7.68 -0.14
C LEU A 32 2.71 -7.59 0.11
N LEU A 33 3.23 -6.39 0.27
CA LEU A 33 4.65 -6.19 0.55
C LEU A 33 5.04 -6.70 1.93
N THR A 34 4.21 -6.51 2.93
CA THR A 34 4.45 -7.03 4.28
C THR A 34 4.58 -8.55 4.25
N GLN A 35 3.67 -9.21 3.55
CA GLN A 35 3.67 -10.67 3.44
C GLN A 35 4.87 -11.20 2.64
N ALA A 36 5.19 -10.58 1.51
CA ALA A 36 6.22 -11.07 0.60
C ALA A 36 7.62 -10.59 0.96
N CYS A 37 7.77 -9.40 1.54
CA CYS A 37 9.04 -8.70 1.67
C CYS A 37 9.37 -8.29 3.12
N GLY A 38 8.39 -8.31 4.00
CA GLY A 38 8.50 -7.77 5.36
C GLY A 38 9.45 -8.50 6.29
N SER A 39 9.85 -9.74 5.95
CA SER A 39 10.82 -10.49 6.75
C SER A 39 12.23 -9.91 6.65
N CYS A 40 12.53 -9.19 5.59
CA CYS A 40 13.84 -8.58 5.34
C CYS A 40 13.79 -7.06 5.22
N HIS A 41 12.75 -6.51 4.61
CA HIS A 41 12.60 -5.08 4.36
C HIS A 41 11.66 -4.40 5.33
N ALA A 42 12.00 -3.18 5.75
CA ALA A 42 11.02 -2.29 6.35
C ALA A 42 10.02 -1.84 5.27
N VAL A 43 8.78 -2.30 5.41
CA VAL A 43 7.69 -1.96 4.48
C VAL A 43 7.07 -0.60 4.83
N GLY A 44 6.96 -0.31 6.12
CA GLY A 44 6.49 0.96 6.63
C GLY A 44 7.61 1.74 7.34
N ARG A 45 7.37 2.07 8.60
CA ARG A 45 8.33 2.77 9.47
C ARG A 45 9.31 1.80 10.10
N GLY A 46 10.39 2.35 10.65
CA GLY A 46 11.39 1.59 11.38
C GLY A 46 12.51 1.06 10.49
N ASP A 47 13.32 0.20 11.06
CA ASP A 47 14.48 -0.36 10.39
C ASP A 47 14.11 -1.68 9.71
N SER A 48 14.80 -1.98 8.61
CA SER A 48 14.67 -3.28 7.96
C SER A 48 15.19 -4.38 8.89
N PRO A 49 14.45 -5.50 9.03
CA PRO A 49 14.93 -6.66 9.79
C PRO A 49 16.28 -7.19 9.27
N ALA A 50 16.46 -7.25 7.96
CA ALA A 50 17.74 -7.57 7.37
C ALA A 50 18.57 -6.29 7.16
N LYS A 51 19.78 -6.27 7.69
CA LYS A 51 20.66 -5.09 7.73
C LYS A 51 20.93 -4.48 6.35
N ASP A 52 21.08 -5.32 5.33
CA ASP A 52 21.44 -4.88 3.97
C ASP A 52 20.22 -4.66 3.08
N ALA A 53 19.00 -4.93 3.57
CA ALA A 53 17.77 -4.71 2.82
C ALA A 53 17.34 -3.25 2.97
N PRO A 54 17.21 -2.46 1.86
CA PRO A 54 16.79 -1.08 1.97
C PRO A 54 15.34 -0.97 2.47
N ALA A 55 15.08 0.02 3.31
CA ALA A 55 13.72 0.39 3.68
C ALA A 55 12.98 0.92 2.45
N PHE A 56 11.75 0.47 2.22
CA PHE A 56 11.01 0.83 1.02
C PHE A 56 10.73 2.32 0.89
N ARG A 57 10.59 3.05 1.99
CA ARG A 57 10.43 4.52 1.99
C ARG A 57 11.62 5.28 1.39
N THR A 58 12.76 4.63 1.22
CA THR A 58 13.99 5.25 0.69
C THR A 58 14.28 4.89 -0.76
N LEU A 59 13.50 4.02 -1.37
CA LEU A 59 13.76 3.55 -2.74
C LEU A 59 13.78 4.68 -3.77
N GLY A 60 12.92 5.68 -3.60
CA GLY A 60 12.84 6.83 -4.50
C GLY A 60 14.10 7.71 -4.53
N GLN A 61 15.01 7.53 -3.58
CA GLN A 61 16.32 8.19 -3.59
C GLN A 61 17.30 7.53 -4.56
N ARG A 62 17.01 6.30 -4.98
CA ARG A 62 17.86 5.50 -5.88
C ARG A 62 17.33 5.51 -7.31
N TYR A 63 16.00 5.42 -7.47
CA TYR A 63 15.32 5.39 -8.75
C TYR A 63 13.82 5.67 -8.55
N PRO A 64 13.10 6.07 -9.61
CA PRO A 64 11.64 6.19 -9.53
C PRO A 64 11.03 4.83 -9.20
N VAL A 65 10.14 4.76 -8.20
CA VAL A 65 9.54 3.47 -7.80
C VAL A 65 8.67 2.85 -8.88
N GLU A 66 8.14 3.67 -9.80
CA GLU A 66 7.40 3.21 -10.97
C GLU A 66 8.24 2.29 -11.88
N ALA A 67 9.56 2.42 -11.84
CA ALA A 67 10.46 1.55 -12.59
C ALA A 67 10.39 0.08 -12.15
N LEU A 68 9.83 -0.19 -10.97
CA LEU A 68 9.63 -1.55 -10.48
C LEU A 68 8.39 -2.24 -11.06
N GLU A 69 7.49 -1.50 -11.71
CA GLU A 69 6.20 -2.03 -12.17
C GLU A 69 6.37 -3.25 -13.08
N GLU A 70 7.18 -3.12 -14.12
CA GLU A 70 7.46 -4.20 -15.06
C GLU A 70 8.18 -5.39 -14.38
N ALA A 71 9.18 -5.10 -13.58
CA ALA A 71 9.95 -6.14 -12.89
C ALA A 71 9.09 -6.96 -11.93
N LEU A 72 8.20 -6.32 -11.17
CA LEU A 72 7.28 -7.00 -10.25
C LEU A 72 6.25 -7.86 -10.97
N GLY A 73 5.82 -7.44 -12.17
CA GLY A 73 4.88 -8.19 -13.00
C GLY A 73 5.50 -9.33 -13.78
N GLU A 74 6.75 -9.21 -14.19
CA GLU A 74 7.44 -10.23 -14.99
C GLU A 74 8.29 -11.19 -14.16
N GLY A 75 8.64 -10.84 -12.95
CA GLY A 75 9.51 -11.60 -12.06
C GLY A 75 10.73 -10.77 -11.68
N PHE A 76 10.72 -10.24 -10.46
CA PHE A 76 11.82 -9.42 -9.96
C PHE A 76 12.95 -10.29 -9.43
N MET A 77 14.11 -10.13 -10.03
CA MET A 77 15.37 -10.71 -9.53
C MET A 77 16.33 -9.58 -9.22
N SER A 78 16.68 -9.44 -7.95
CA SER A 78 17.56 -8.35 -7.50
C SER A 78 19.05 -8.59 -7.82
N GLY A 79 19.41 -9.82 -8.16
CA GLY A 79 20.81 -10.24 -8.22
C GLY A 79 21.44 -10.53 -6.84
N HIS A 80 20.70 -10.29 -5.76
CA HIS A 80 21.16 -10.60 -4.40
C HIS A 80 20.81 -12.05 -4.05
N PRO A 81 21.79 -12.88 -3.61
CA PRO A 81 21.54 -14.31 -3.44
C PRO A 81 20.50 -14.66 -2.38
N ASP A 82 20.30 -13.79 -1.39
CA ASP A 82 19.35 -14.01 -0.29
C ASP A 82 17.97 -13.44 -0.57
N MET A 83 17.79 -12.71 -1.66
CA MET A 83 16.48 -12.17 -2.04
C MET A 83 15.82 -13.09 -3.07
N PRO A 84 14.70 -13.73 -2.71
CA PRO A 84 14.00 -14.61 -3.65
C PRO A 84 13.35 -13.83 -4.78
N GLU A 85 13.06 -14.52 -5.88
CA GLU A 85 12.28 -14.00 -6.98
C GLU A 85 10.80 -13.87 -6.59
N PHE A 86 10.19 -12.74 -6.91
CA PHE A 86 8.76 -12.49 -6.74
C PHE A 86 8.12 -12.11 -8.06
N LYS A 87 6.90 -12.58 -8.25
CA LYS A 87 6.06 -12.22 -9.39
C LYS A 87 4.64 -11.98 -8.90
N PHE A 88 4.05 -10.86 -9.33
CA PHE A 88 2.71 -10.46 -8.94
C PHE A 88 1.80 -10.28 -10.15
N ASP A 89 0.50 -10.49 -9.95
CA ASP A 89 -0.51 -10.15 -10.94
C ASP A 89 -0.58 -8.64 -11.16
N ALA A 90 -1.07 -8.20 -12.31
CA ALA A 90 -1.11 -6.80 -12.70
C ALA A 90 -1.84 -5.90 -11.69
N ASP A 91 -2.96 -6.36 -11.14
CA ASP A 91 -3.71 -5.61 -10.12
C ASP A 91 -2.92 -5.46 -8.82
N ASP A 92 -2.21 -6.50 -8.43
CA ASP A 92 -1.34 -6.49 -7.25
C ASP A 92 -0.14 -5.56 -7.46
N VAL A 93 0.46 -5.57 -8.64
CA VAL A 93 1.54 -4.65 -9.01
C VAL A 93 1.05 -3.20 -8.89
N GLY A 94 -0.14 -2.89 -9.42
CA GLY A 94 -0.73 -1.57 -9.31
C GLY A 94 -0.88 -1.10 -7.87
N ALA A 95 -1.39 -1.96 -7.00
CA ALA A 95 -1.54 -1.67 -5.58
C ALA A 95 -0.18 -1.47 -4.88
N ILE A 96 0.80 -2.32 -5.18
CA ILE A 96 2.15 -2.21 -4.65
C ILE A 96 2.80 -0.87 -5.05
N ILE A 97 2.73 -0.52 -6.32
CA ILE A 97 3.32 0.74 -6.81
C ILE A 97 2.62 1.95 -6.17
N ALA A 98 1.28 1.93 -6.06
CA ALA A 98 0.54 2.99 -5.39
C ALA A 98 1.01 3.18 -3.93
N TYR A 99 1.16 2.11 -3.20
CA TYR A 99 1.67 2.15 -1.82
C TYR A 99 3.11 2.68 -1.77
N LEU A 100 4.02 2.13 -2.57
CA LEU A 100 5.41 2.57 -2.62
C LEU A 100 5.55 4.06 -2.92
N LYS A 101 4.77 4.57 -3.87
CA LYS A 101 4.74 6.02 -4.18
C LYS A 101 4.29 6.85 -2.98
N SER A 102 3.32 6.36 -2.22
CA SER A 102 2.74 7.08 -1.09
C SER A 102 3.69 7.27 0.09
N ILE A 103 4.68 6.40 0.23
CA ILE A 103 5.58 6.39 1.39
C ILE A 103 6.96 6.96 1.12
N GLN A 104 7.28 7.35 -0.12
CA GLN A 104 8.64 7.80 -0.44
C GLN A 104 9.01 9.05 0.32
N GLN A 105 10.23 9.04 0.86
CA GLN A 105 10.90 10.22 1.44
C GLN A 105 11.71 10.91 0.35
N HIS A 106 11.49 12.21 0.25
CA HIS A 106 12.18 13.08 -0.72
C HIS A 106 13.25 13.93 -0.03
#